data_c6b57561ba9c104574a8d55b158b1561
#
_entry.id   c6b57561ba9c104574a8d55b158b1561
#
_cell.length_a   1.000
_cell.length_b   1.000
_cell.length_c   1.000
_cell.angle_alpha   90.00
_cell.angle_beta   90.00
_cell.angle_gamma   90.00
#
_symmetry.space_group_name_H-M   'P 1'
#
loop_
_entity.id
_entity.type
_entity.pdbx_description
1 polymer ?
#
loop_
_entity_poly.entity_id
_entity_poly.type
_entity_poly.pdbx_seq_one_letter_code
_entity_poly.pdbx_strand_id
1 'polypeptide(L)'
;MRNYFLIFLFVPLVFFGQITLDKAPEDFQLFPRDASNNASVVFSGKISDDVDKELKLKVFKDDLLVFEKTLEIINKKFEISSIIKAGLFQYRFELYSKKGENEYLLHKANNVVCGDAYIITGQSNSHASSKKSTYSSSFARSFGVKTGYETYNQDDKKVKWGLATGNCKTCKGERWETGYDGGWFEKVSHGVGVWGMELAKLLIEKHQIPVSIINGGSGSSTIEENMLYPEKISLETSFGRLAYRVDQAGLKNNIKAIFYHQGESDTYSDLAFFKGRKRGIYSNYSENFDILKNDWQRVYKGLKKIYLFQIHPGCGSDFQSEIREIQNEISKKYDNVEIMSTTAIVGHDGCHFSYKGYKEFAKRILPLVSRDFFGERNDKIITPPQLINAYYSGKNEITLTFDQPIELEEYYELKGVRHLMKNQFFFSIDQEKPSIYSVINRLKAKNNEIIISLNTDQKYSSLSYIPNKYYFNTKDMYKGPWIIGLTNKIGALTFSNVKINN
;
A
#
# COMPACT_ATOMS: atom_id res chain seq x y z
N MET A 1 8.75 -35.96 69.32
CA MET A 1 7.65 -36.16 68.34
C MET A 1 7.22 -34.82 67.86
N ARG A 2 7.47 -34.54 66.56
CA ARG A 2 7.25 -33.21 65.94
C ARG A 2 6.07 -33.40 64.99
N ASN A 3 4.91 -32.84 65.36
CA ASN A 3 3.69 -32.92 64.56
C ASN A 3 3.80 -31.97 63.41
N TYR A 4 3.81 -32.46 62.20
CA TYR A 4 3.60 -31.65 60.97
C TYR A 4 2.12 -31.57 60.65
N PHE A 5 1.56 -30.35 60.75
CA PHE A 5 0.23 -30.05 60.23
C PHE A 5 0.34 -29.80 58.70
N LEU A 6 -0.18 -30.74 57.91
CA LEU A 6 -0.39 -30.50 56.48
C LEU A 6 -1.64 -29.67 56.31
N ILE A 7 -1.46 -28.40 55.91
CA ILE A 7 -2.56 -27.54 55.44
C ILE A 7 -2.82 -27.89 53.99
N PHE A 8 -3.93 -28.58 53.70
CA PHE A 8 -4.46 -28.74 52.36
C PHE A 8 -5.09 -27.41 51.92
N LEU A 9 -4.40 -26.66 51.05
CA LEU A 9 -4.97 -25.55 50.31
C LEU A 9 -5.92 -26.14 49.26
N PHE A 10 -7.21 -26.12 49.53
CA PHE A 10 -8.25 -26.31 48.50
C PHE A 10 -8.21 -25.12 47.58
N VAL A 11 -7.52 -25.22 46.44
CA VAL A 11 -7.71 -24.33 45.31
C VAL A 11 -9.00 -24.81 44.60
N PRO A 12 -10.08 -24.04 44.58
CA PRO A 12 -11.26 -24.44 43.81
C PRO A 12 -10.86 -24.47 42.35
N LEU A 13 -10.81 -25.64 41.74
CA LEU A 13 -10.81 -25.79 40.29
C LEU A 13 -12.15 -25.23 39.78
N VAL A 14 -12.14 -23.97 39.39
CA VAL A 14 -13.27 -23.37 38.66
C VAL A 14 -13.27 -24.00 37.27
N PHE A 15 -14.03 -25.04 37.08
CA PHE A 15 -14.40 -25.54 35.75
C PHE A 15 -15.24 -24.45 35.09
N PHE A 16 -14.64 -23.66 34.23
CA PHE A 16 -15.38 -22.82 33.28
C PHE A 16 -16.15 -23.77 32.37
N GLY A 17 -17.47 -23.74 32.44
CA GLY A 17 -18.33 -24.45 31.50
C GLY A 17 -17.91 -24.07 30.08
N GLN A 18 -17.74 -25.07 29.20
CA GLN A 18 -17.12 -24.89 27.88
C GLN A 18 -18.05 -24.10 27.01
N ILE A 19 -17.77 -22.78 26.88
CA ILE A 19 -18.31 -21.94 25.82
C ILE A 19 -17.31 -21.95 24.67
N THR A 20 -17.80 -22.26 23.47
CA THR A 20 -17.04 -22.14 22.24
C THR A 20 -17.54 -20.90 21.51
N LEU A 21 -16.65 -19.92 21.29
CA LEU A 21 -16.94 -18.73 20.51
C LEU A 21 -16.60 -19.02 19.05
N ASP A 22 -17.62 -18.93 18.18
CA ASP A 22 -17.42 -19.01 16.72
C ASP A 22 -17.00 -17.65 16.17
N LYS A 23 -17.53 -16.55 16.75
CA LYS A 23 -17.16 -15.16 16.45
C LYS A 23 -17.09 -14.35 17.73
N ALA A 24 -16.03 -13.58 17.86
CA ALA A 24 -15.86 -12.56 18.90
C ALA A 24 -14.84 -11.52 18.43
N PRO A 25 -14.91 -10.26 18.90
CA PRO A 25 -13.86 -9.28 18.62
C PRO A 25 -12.55 -9.67 19.32
N GLU A 26 -11.42 -9.21 18.75
CA GLU A 26 -10.09 -9.39 19.30
C GLU A 26 -9.53 -8.05 19.81
N ASP A 27 -8.52 -8.11 20.67
CA ASP A 27 -7.76 -6.94 21.07
C ASP A 27 -7.18 -6.21 19.85
N PHE A 28 -7.29 -4.88 19.82
CA PHE A 28 -6.84 -4.00 18.75
C PHE A 28 -7.53 -4.17 17.40
N GLN A 29 -8.57 -4.98 17.29
CA GLN A 29 -9.27 -5.21 16.03
C GLN A 29 -9.86 -3.90 15.47
N LEU A 30 -9.73 -3.74 14.14
CA LEU A 30 -10.47 -2.74 13.39
C LEU A 30 -11.67 -3.40 12.69
N PHE A 31 -12.86 -2.90 12.98
CA PHE A 31 -14.08 -3.22 12.24
C PHE A 31 -14.29 -2.20 11.12
N PRO A 32 -14.46 -2.65 9.87
CA PRO A 32 -14.64 -1.75 8.74
C PRO A 32 -15.95 -0.97 8.85
N ARG A 33 -15.90 0.35 8.70
CA ARG A 33 -17.09 1.20 8.68
C ARG A 33 -17.89 1.03 7.38
N ASP A 34 -19.19 1.06 7.51
CA ASP A 34 -20.14 1.19 6.40
C ASP A 34 -20.28 2.65 5.90
N ALA A 35 -21.23 2.89 4.98
CA ALA A 35 -21.54 4.22 4.45
C ALA A 35 -22.11 5.19 5.51
N SER A 36 -22.67 4.66 6.60
CA SER A 36 -23.21 5.42 7.74
C SER A 36 -22.18 5.65 8.85
N ASN A 37 -20.91 5.29 8.60
CA ASN A 37 -19.81 5.33 9.56
C ASN A 37 -20.01 4.41 10.77
N ASN A 38 -20.69 3.29 10.60
CA ASN A 38 -20.92 2.30 11.63
C ASN A 38 -20.32 0.94 11.25
N ALA A 39 -20.12 0.09 12.26
CA ALA A 39 -19.80 -1.33 12.08
C ALA A 39 -20.59 -2.19 13.08
N SER A 40 -21.06 -3.37 12.64
CA SER A 40 -21.66 -4.37 13.49
C SER A 40 -20.59 -5.29 14.07
N VAL A 41 -20.55 -5.43 15.38
CA VAL A 41 -19.70 -6.38 16.11
C VAL A 41 -20.54 -7.51 16.61
N VAL A 42 -20.24 -8.73 16.17
CA VAL A 42 -21.03 -9.93 16.46
C VAL A 42 -20.26 -10.86 17.37
N PHE A 43 -20.92 -11.32 18.42
CA PHE A 43 -20.53 -12.50 19.20
C PHE A 43 -21.47 -13.64 18.85
N SER A 44 -20.93 -14.77 18.49
CA SER A 44 -21.71 -15.99 18.30
C SER A 44 -20.93 -17.21 18.78
N GLY A 45 -21.69 -18.26 19.14
CA GLY A 45 -21.06 -19.47 19.63
C GLY A 45 -22.05 -20.51 20.14
N LYS A 46 -21.50 -21.48 20.88
CA LYS A 46 -22.25 -22.60 21.48
C LYS A 46 -21.89 -22.72 22.95
N ILE A 47 -22.84 -23.19 23.71
CA ILE A 47 -22.73 -23.45 25.15
C ILE A 47 -22.95 -24.95 25.41
N SER A 48 -22.16 -25.54 26.34
CA SER A 48 -22.40 -26.88 26.81
C SER A 48 -23.56 -26.93 27.82
N ASP A 49 -24.07 -28.13 28.12
CA ASP A 49 -25.27 -28.34 28.94
C ASP A 49 -25.20 -27.82 30.40
N ASP A 50 -23.99 -27.56 30.89
CA ASP A 50 -23.76 -27.20 32.30
C ASP A 50 -23.63 -25.67 32.54
N VAL A 51 -23.93 -24.86 31.54
CA VAL A 51 -23.76 -23.41 31.62
C VAL A 51 -25.10 -22.68 31.78
N ASP A 52 -25.06 -21.58 32.51
CA ASP A 52 -26.17 -20.66 32.73
C ASP A 52 -26.83 -20.22 31.41
N LYS A 53 -28.15 -20.08 31.47
CA LYS A 53 -28.98 -19.80 30.29
C LYS A 53 -28.96 -18.35 29.83
N GLU A 54 -28.17 -17.48 30.50
CA GLU A 54 -28.11 -16.06 30.15
C GLU A 54 -26.70 -15.61 29.86
N LEU A 55 -26.55 -14.84 28.78
CA LEU A 55 -25.35 -14.09 28.45
C LEU A 55 -25.60 -12.59 28.56
N LYS A 56 -24.60 -11.85 28.99
CA LYS A 56 -24.64 -10.40 29.10
C LYS A 56 -23.48 -9.77 28.34
N LEU A 57 -23.76 -8.96 27.33
CA LEU A 57 -22.78 -8.19 26.59
C LEU A 57 -22.76 -6.76 27.12
N LYS A 58 -21.57 -6.29 27.52
CA LYS A 58 -21.31 -4.90 27.88
C LYS A 58 -20.33 -4.30 26.87
N VAL A 59 -20.62 -3.10 26.36
CA VAL A 59 -19.75 -2.36 25.45
C VAL A 59 -19.43 -0.99 26.07
N PHE A 60 -18.15 -0.72 26.15
CA PHE A 60 -17.64 0.55 26.66
C PHE A 60 -16.99 1.33 25.53
N LYS A 61 -17.19 2.63 25.51
CA LYS A 61 -16.51 3.60 24.64
C LYS A 61 -15.69 4.53 25.51
N ASP A 62 -14.36 4.54 25.34
CA ASP A 62 -13.44 5.30 26.17
C ASP A 62 -13.77 5.14 27.69
N ASP A 63 -13.94 3.85 28.11
CA ASP A 63 -14.34 3.40 29.46
C ASP A 63 -15.74 3.74 29.93
N LEU A 64 -16.55 4.47 29.19
CA LEU A 64 -17.96 4.72 29.50
C LEU A 64 -18.82 3.59 28.94
N LEU A 65 -19.69 2.99 29.77
CA LEU A 65 -20.66 2.00 29.33
C LEU A 65 -21.66 2.66 28.37
N VAL A 66 -21.71 2.19 27.11
CA VAL A 66 -22.57 2.74 26.05
C VAL A 66 -23.61 1.77 25.56
N PHE A 67 -23.44 0.48 25.84
CA PHE A 67 -24.40 -0.56 25.47
C PHE A 67 -24.32 -1.72 26.45
N GLU A 68 -25.49 -2.22 26.84
CA GLU A 68 -25.66 -3.42 27.63
C GLU A 68 -26.85 -4.21 27.10
N LYS A 69 -26.68 -5.51 26.93
CA LYS A 69 -27.76 -6.39 26.50
C LYS A 69 -27.62 -7.78 27.13
N THR A 70 -28.69 -8.27 27.71
CA THR A 70 -28.80 -9.65 28.17
C THR A 70 -29.52 -10.48 27.11
N LEU A 71 -29.05 -11.69 26.88
CA LEU A 71 -29.61 -12.65 25.94
C LEU A 71 -29.89 -13.95 26.66
N GLU A 72 -31.10 -14.42 26.61
CA GLU A 72 -31.47 -15.78 27.03
C GLU A 72 -31.09 -16.76 25.92
N ILE A 73 -30.46 -17.86 26.29
CA ILE A 73 -29.91 -18.84 25.34
C ILE A 73 -30.94 -19.93 25.10
N ILE A 74 -31.34 -20.05 23.86
CA ILE A 74 -32.26 -21.08 23.38
C ILE A 74 -31.47 -22.06 22.48
N ASN A 75 -31.62 -23.38 22.71
CA ASN A 75 -30.98 -24.42 21.88
C ASN A 75 -29.44 -24.40 21.85
N LYS A 76 -28.78 -24.02 22.94
CA LYS A 76 -27.31 -24.05 23.10
C LYS A 76 -26.51 -23.18 22.12
N LYS A 77 -27.17 -22.41 21.27
CA LYS A 77 -26.55 -21.46 20.36
C LYS A 77 -26.93 -20.04 20.73
N PHE A 78 -25.99 -19.12 20.51
CA PHE A 78 -26.29 -17.71 20.72
C PHE A 78 -25.67 -16.85 19.60
N GLU A 79 -26.30 -15.73 19.34
CA GLU A 79 -25.76 -14.61 18.59
C GLU A 79 -26.24 -13.31 19.24
N ILE A 80 -25.29 -12.44 19.58
CA ILE A 80 -25.55 -11.11 20.12
C ILE A 80 -24.66 -10.10 19.40
N SER A 81 -25.20 -8.97 19.02
CA SER A 81 -24.44 -7.93 18.30
C SER A 81 -24.67 -6.55 18.90
N SER A 82 -23.71 -5.69 18.68
CA SER A 82 -23.79 -4.26 18.93
C SER A 82 -23.25 -3.46 17.76
N ILE A 83 -23.69 -2.21 17.65
CA ILE A 83 -23.19 -1.27 16.64
C ILE A 83 -22.18 -0.36 17.29
N ILE A 84 -21.02 -0.21 16.62
CA ILE A 84 -19.99 0.77 16.97
C ILE A 84 -19.83 1.80 15.85
N LYS A 85 -19.44 3.02 16.21
CA LYS A 85 -19.31 4.15 15.29
C LYS A 85 -17.83 4.45 15.03
N ALA A 86 -17.50 4.84 13.81
CA ALA A 86 -16.16 5.30 13.45
C ALA A 86 -15.83 6.66 14.08
N GLY A 87 -14.58 6.83 14.50
CA GLY A 87 -14.05 8.03 15.14
C GLY A 87 -12.83 7.72 15.99
N LEU A 88 -12.16 8.76 16.50
CA LEU A 88 -10.97 8.60 17.33
C LEU A 88 -11.32 8.30 18.79
N PHE A 89 -11.96 7.18 19.00
CA PHE A 89 -12.26 6.58 20.29
C PHE A 89 -12.12 5.07 20.21
N GLN A 90 -11.98 4.43 21.37
CA GLN A 90 -11.76 2.99 21.46
C GLN A 90 -12.92 2.30 22.17
N TYR A 91 -13.23 1.10 21.72
CA TYR A 91 -14.24 0.26 22.34
C TYR A 91 -13.59 -0.88 23.11
N ARG A 92 -14.23 -1.24 24.23
CA ARG A 92 -13.96 -2.44 25.00
C ARG A 92 -15.24 -3.25 25.07
N PHE A 93 -15.12 -4.55 24.76
CA PHE A 93 -16.21 -5.51 24.78
C PHE A 93 -15.97 -6.50 25.92
N GLU A 94 -17.03 -6.78 26.68
CA GLU A 94 -17.00 -7.77 27.73
C GLU A 94 -18.26 -8.64 27.62
N LEU A 95 -18.07 -9.96 27.43
CA LEU A 95 -19.13 -10.95 27.40
C LEU A 95 -19.09 -11.75 28.71
N TYR A 96 -20.22 -11.80 29.40
CA TYR A 96 -20.37 -12.51 30.67
C TYR A 96 -21.40 -13.64 30.52
N SER A 97 -21.22 -14.75 31.29
CA SER A 97 -22.32 -15.63 31.67
C SER A 97 -22.93 -15.11 32.97
N LYS A 98 -24.22 -15.33 33.14
CA LYS A 98 -24.98 -14.86 34.31
C LYS A 98 -25.63 -16.02 35.02
N LYS A 99 -25.36 -16.16 36.33
CA LYS A 99 -25.94 -17.16 37.22
C LYS A 99 -26.55 -16.50 38.45
N GLY A 100 -27.84 -16.28 38.39
CA GLY A 100 -28.51 -15.48 39.39
C GLY A 100 -27.99 -14.04 39.35
N GLU A 101 -27.50 -13.55 40.47
CA GLU A 101 -26.90 -12.21 40.60
C GLU A 101 -25.40 -12.18 40.20
N ASN A 102 -24.74 -13.32 39.96
CA ASN A 102 -23.31 -13.39 39.67
C ASN A 102 -23.05 -13.32 38.18
N GLU A 103 -22.05 -12.52 37.77
CA GLU A 103 -21.54 -12.39 36.39
C GLU A 103 -20.11 -12.98 36.32
N TYR A 104 -19.87 -13.86 35.35
CA TYR A 104 -18.56 -14.47 35.10
C TYR A 104 -18.08 -14.06 33.71
N LEU A 105 -16.93 -13.37 33.66
CA LEU A 105 -16.34 -12.91 32.41
C LEU A 105 -15.89 -14.09 31.54
N LEU A 106 -16.43 -14.18 30.34
CA LEU A 106 -16.13 -15.23 29.35
C LEU A 106 -15.16 -14.77 28.29
N HIS A 107 -15.32 -13.52 27.83
CA HIS A 107 -14.48 -12.93 26.81
C HIS A 107 -14.33 -11.42 27.02
N LYS A 108 -13.15 -10.93 26.70
CA LYS A 108 -12.85 -9.51 26.73
C LYS A 108 -12.00 -9.12 25.52
N ALA A 109 -12.38 -8.04 24.84
CA ALA A 109 -11.58 -7.43 23.78
C ALA A 109 -11.42 -5.94 24.06
N ASN A 110 -10.16 -5.48 24.00
CA ASN A 110 -9.79 -4.10 24.31
C ASN A 110 -9.31 -3.37 23.05
N ASN A 111 -9.36 -2.03 23.09
CA ASN A 111 -8.80 -1.17 22.06
C ASN A 111 -9.37 -1.44 20.66
N VAL A 112 -10.62 -1.91 20.57
CA VAL A 112 -11.33 -2.14 19.32
C VAL A 112 -11.72 -0.80 18.72
N VAL A 113 -11.61 -0.65 17.38
CA VAL A 113 -11.93 0.57 16.65
C VAL A 113 -12.79 0.29 15.43
N CYS A 114 -13.49 1.32 14.94
CA CYS A 114 -14.22 1.29 13.68
C CYS A 114 -13.57 2.25 12.69
N GLY A 115 -13.26 1.79 11.46
CA GLY A 115 -12.52 2.63 10.51
C GLY A 115 -12.38 2.04 9.12
N ASP A 116 -11.33 2.42 8.40
CA ASP A 116 -11.07 2.04 7.02
C ASP A 116 -9.88 1.07 6.90
N ALA A 117 -9.95 0.19 5.90
CA ALA A 117 -8.90 -0.80 5.64
C ALA A 117 -8.35 -0.70 4.23
N TYR A 118 -7.02 -0.76 4.12
CA TYR A 118 -6.24 -0.65 2.89
C TYR A 118 -5.15 -1.70 2.80
N ILE A 119 -4.69 -1.97 1.58
CA ILE A 119 -3.53 -2.83 1.31
C ILE A 119 -2.43 -2.01 0.66
N ILE A 120 -1.19 -2.26 1.07
CA ILE A 120 0.02 -1.90 0.33
C ILE A 120 0.65 -3.18 -0.17
N THR A 121 0.99 -3.28 -1.45
CA THR A 121 1.68 -4.45 -1.99
C THR A 121 2.55 -4.09 -3.20
N GLY A 122 3.36 -5.04 -3.66
CA GLY A 122 4.33 -4.87 -4.73
C GLY A 122 5.72 -5.36 -4.30
N GLN A 123 6.76 -4.61 -4.68
CA GLN A 123 8.13 -4.99 -4.32
C GLN A 123 8.74 -4.09 -3.22
N SER A 124 10.05 -3.95 -3.19
CA SER A 124 10.79 -3.28 -2.12
C SER A 124 10.30 -1.87 -1.78
N ASN A 125 9.94 -1.05 -2.77
CA ASN A 125 9.45 0.30 -2.56
C ASN A 125 8.04 0.35 -1.94
N SER A 126 7.28 -0.73 -2.00
CA SER A 126 5.98 -0.83 -1.33
C SER A 126 6.12 -1.02 0.18
N HIS A 127 7.16 -1.70 0.63
CA HIS A 127 7.33 -2.02 2.06
C HIS A 127 8.11 -0.97 2.86
N ALA A 128 9.29 -0.62 2.44
CA ALA A 128 10.19 0.43 2.93
C ALA A 128 10.12 0.83 4.43
N SER A 129 10.75 0.07 5.30
CA SER A 129 10.86 0.37 6.74
C SER A 129 12.09 1.20 7.09
N SER A 130 12.06 1.98 8.16
CA SER A 130 13.20 2.78 8.64
C SER A 130 13.19 2.97 10.15
N LYS A 131 14.39 2.98 10.77
CA LYS A 131 14.55 3.34 12.19
C LYS A 131 14.06 4.76 12.51
N LYS A 132 14.00 5.65 11.52
CA LYS A 132 13.51 7.03 11.68
C LYS A 132 11.99 7.10 11.78
N SER A 133 11.26 6.04 11.46
CA SER A 133 9.81 6.00 11.56
C SER A 133 9.40 5.76 13.00
N THR A 134 9.24 6.83 13.75
CA THR A 134 8.93 6.81 15.20
C THR A 134 7.47 7.14 15.51
N TYR A 135 6.69 7.55 14.51
CA TYR A 135 5.27 7.83 14.73
C TYR A 135 4.53 6.57 15.15
N SER A 136 3.69 6.70 16.14
CA SER A 136 2.77 5.68 16.62
C SER A 136 1.40 6.29 16.86
N SER A 137 0.35 5.52 16.73
CA SER A 137 -1.02 5.95 16.98
C SER A 137 -1.85 4.77 17.48
N SER A 138 -2.68 5.04 18.50
CA SER A 138 -3.67 4.09 18.98
C SER A 138 -4.83 3.86 18.00
N PHE A 139 -4.82 4.54 16.84
CA PHE A 139 -5.84 4.44 15.79
C PHE A 139 -5.28 3.92 14.45
N ALA A 140 -3.96 3.67 14.37
CA ALA A 140 -3.33 3.00 13.25
C ALA A 140 -3.19 1.51 13.55
N ARG A 141 -3.79 0.66 12.73
CA ARG A 141 -3.88 -0.79 12.92
C ARG A 141 -3.19 -1.56 11.80
N SER A 142 -2.72 -2.74 12.13
CA SER A 142 -2.32 -3.74 11.15
C SER A 142 -2.61 -5.13 11.69
N PHE A 143 -2.72 -6.10 10.79
CA PHE A 143 -2.86 -7.51 11.14
C PHE A 143 -1.59 -8.25 10.72
N GLY A 144 -0.87 -8.76 11.66
CA GLY A 144 0.45 -9.32 11.45
C GLY A 144 0.66 -10.69 12.04
N VAL A 145 1.80 -11.28 11.73
CA VAL A 145 2.22 -12.60 12.16
C VAL A 145 3.43 -12.48 13.06
N LYS A 146 3.49 -13.32 14.09
CA LYS A 146 4.65 -13.45 14.99
C LYS A 146 5.38 -14.76 14.71
N THR A 147 5.86 -15.00 13.50
CA THR A 147 6.65 -16.20 13.21
C THR A 147 7.94 -15.87 12.50
N GLY A 148 8.98 -16.61 12.78
CA GLY A 148 10.20 -16.66 12.00
C GLY A 148 9.99 -17.39 10.68
N TYR A 149 11.04 -17.45 9.88
CA TYR A 149 11.08 -18.02 8.53
C TYR A 149 10.57 -19.46 8.38
N GLU A 150 10.47 -20.20 9.47
CA GLU A 150 10.56 -21.64 9.35
C GLU A 150 9.23 -22.33 9.12
N THR A 151 8.11 -21.80 9.54
CA THR A 151 6.83 -22.46 9.26
C THR A 151 5.66 -21.54 9.53
N TYR A 152 5.15 -20.92 8.52
CA TYR A 152 3.79 -20.44 8.59
C TYR A 152 2.86 -21.65 8.43
N ASN A 153 2.26 -22.02 9.53
CA ASN A 153 1.21 -23.05 9.57
C ASN A 153 -0.15 -22.36 9.68
N GLN A 154 -1.15 -22.78 8.91
CA GLN A 154 -2.53 -22.30 9.00
C GLN A 154 -3.12 -22.45 10.41
N ASP A 155 -2.61 -23.39 11.18
CA ASP A 155 -3.02 -23.64 12.58
C ASP A 155 -2.30 -22.74 13.60
N ASP A 156 -1.39 -21.85 13.14
CA ASP A 156 -0.63 -21.01 14.05
C ASP A 156 -1.45 -19.81 14.50
N LYS A 157 -1.97 -19.88 15.74
CA LYS A 157 -2.70 -18.81 16.44
C LYS A 157 -1.87 -17.54 16.74
N LYS A 158 -0.70 -17.39 16.13
CA LYS A 158 0.19 -16.22 16.30
C LYS A 158 -0.16 -15.06 15.37
N VAL A 159 -1.15 -15.22 14.53
CA VAL A 159 -1.68 -14.15 13.68
C VAL A 159 -2.64 -13.30 14.48
N LYS A 160 -2.44 -11.99 14.57
CA LYS A 160 -3.27 -11.12 15.41
C LYS A 160 -3.25 -9.65 15.00
N TRP A 161 -4.24 -8.95 15.47
CA TRP A 161 -4.30 -7.50 15.42
C TRP A 161 -3.25 -6.82 16.31
N GLY A 162 -2.84 -5.62 15.92
CA GLY A 162 -1.97 -4.76 16.72
C GLY A 162 -1.81 -3.36 16.14
N LEU A 163 -1.00 -2.55 16.81
CA LEU A 163 -0.68 -1.21 16.35
C LEU A 163 0.26 -1.26 15.15
N ALA A 164 -0.08 -0.53 14.09
CA ALA A 164 0.77 -0.40 12.91
C ALA A 164 2.11 0.26 13.25
N THR A 165 3.17 -0.12 12.57
CA THR A 165 4.49 0.48 12.71
C THR A 165 5.20 0.64 11.37
N GLY A 166 5.89 1.75 11.18
CA GLY A 166 6.83 1.96 10.06
C GLY A 166 8.29 1.73 10.47
N ASN A 167 8.52 1.36 11.75
CA ASN A 167 9.85 1.21 12.32
C ASN A 167 10.47 -0.14 11.97
N CYS A 168 11.75 -0.12 11.65
CA CYS A 168 12.58 -1.31 11.51
C CYS A 168 13.68 -1.31 12.58
N LYS A 169 13.53 -2.14 13.61
CA LYS A 169 14.51 -2.24 14.70
C LYS A 169 15.84 -2.83 14.28
N THR A 170 15.86 -3.60 13.20
CA THR A 170 17.05 -4.32 12.70
C THR A 170 17.79 -3.60 11.59
N CYS A 171 17.23 -2.52 11.02
CA CYS A 171 17.89 -1.75 9.95
C CYS A 171 19.21 -1.13 10.42
N LYS A 172 20.24 -1.20 9.59
CA LYS A 172 21.55 -0.59 9.84
C LYS A 172 21.63 0.80 9.22
N GLY A 173 21.94 1.82 10.02
CA GLY A 173 22.17 3.20 9.57
C GLY A 173 20.90 3.95 9.14
N GLU A 174 21.08 4.95 8.27
CA GLU A 174 19.98 5.76 7.70
C GLU A 174 19.33 5.11 6.48
N ARG A 175 19.92 4.06 5.96
CA ARG A 175 19.39 3.33 4.82
C ARG A 175 18.15 2.58 5.25
N TRP A 176 17.09 2.71 4.43
CA TRP A 176 15.94 1.85 4.48
C TRP A 176 16.42 0.42 4.15
N GLU A 177 15.94 -0.52 4.89
CA GLU A 177 16.08 -1.94 4.55
C GLU A 177 14.70 -2.42 4.15
N THR A 178 14.61 -3.06 3.00
CA THR A 178 13.41 -3.74 2.59
C THR A 178 13.12 -4.85 3.57
N GLY A 179 12.02 -4.73 4.26
CA GLY A 179 11.43 -5.89 4.89
C GLY A 179 10.94 -6.84 3.80
N TYR A 180 11.04 -8.11 4.05
CA TYR A 180 10.42 -9.08 3.20
C TYR A 180 8.99 -9.26 3.68
N ASP A 181 8.00 -9.20 2.81
CA ASP A 181 6.59 -9.45 3.14
C ASP A 181 6.02 -8.72 4.35
N GLY A 182 6.16 -7.42 4.39
CA GLY A 182 5.43 -6.45 5.21
C GLY A 182 4.86 -6.77 6.58
N GLY A 183 5.16 -7.78 7.20
CA GLY A 183 4.59 -8.24 8.48
C GLY A 183 4.90 -9.71 8.73
N TRP A 184 5.69 -10.28 7.85
CA TRP A 184 6.04 -11.68 7.85
C TRP A 184 7.35 -12.00 8.60
N PHE A 185 8.05 -10.97 9.11
CA PHE A 185 9.31 -11.16 9.83
C PHE A 185 9.16 -11.32 11.32
N GLU A 186 10.06 -12.13 11.89
CA GLU A 186 10.11 -12.57 13.28
C GLU A 186 9.86 -11.51 14.35
N LYS A 187 10.18 -10.26 14.08
CA LYS A 187 10.21 -9.20 15.10
C LYS A 187 9.30 -8.01 14.83
N VAL A 188 8.70 -7.92 13.66
CA VAL A 188 7.82 -6.80 13.29
C VAL A 188 6.50 -7.35 12.74
N SER A 189 5.66 -7.79 13.63
CA SER A 189 4.39 -8.41 13.28
C SER A 189 3.38 -7.47 12.60
N HIS A 190 3.54 -6.13 12.72
CA HIS A 190 2.58 -5.13 12.27
C HIS A 190 3.22 -4.03 11.41
N GLY A 191 4.26 -4.39 10.67
CA GLY A 191 4.99 -3.46 9.80
C GLY A 191 4.17 -3.04 8.58
N VAL A 192 4.03 -1.73 8.38
CA VAL A 192 3.33 -1.15 7.23
C VAL A 192 4.24 -0.28 6.36
N GLY A 193 5.52 -0.19 6.72
CA GLY A 193 6.51 0.65 6.04
C GLY A 193 6.40 2.13 6.40
N VAL A 194 7.38 2.92 5.93
CA VAL A 194 7.46 4.36 6.23
C VAL A 194 6.25 5.10 5.65
N TRP A 195 6.00 4.92 4.36
CA TRP A 195 4.91 5.66 3.70
C TRP A 195 3.53 5.13 4.06
N GLY A 196 3.40 3.83 4.37
CA GLY A 196 2.18 3.28 4.93
C GLY A 196 1.84 3.91 6.29
N MET A 197 2.84 4.06 7.17
CA MET A 197 2.64 4.70 8.47
C MET A 197 2.36 6.21 8.36
N GLU A 198 3.04 6.89 7.42
CA GLU A 198 2.76 8.31 7.14
C GLU A 198 1.36 8.50 6.53
N LEU A 199 0.92 7.62 5.64
CA LEU A 199 -0.43 7.66 5.07
C LEU A 199 -1.49 7.44 6.16
N ALA A 200 -1.30 6.43 7.03
CA ALA A 200 -2.19 6.21 8.16
C ALA A 200 -2.26 7.44 9.06
N LYS A 201 -1.10 8.06 9.37
CA LYS A 201 -1.03 9.31 10.12
C LYS A 201 -1.87 10.41 9.49
N LEU A 202 -1.60 10.72 8.23
CA LEU A 202 -2.25 11.81 7.51
C LEU A 202 -3.78 11.61 7.37
N LEU A 203 -4.22 10.37 7.13
CA LEU A 203 -5.65 10.03 7.07
C LEU A 203 -6.32 10.19 8.44
N ILE A 204 -5.70 9.69 9.51
CA ILE A 204 -6.22 9.79 10.88
C ILE A 204 -6.32 11.26 11.30
N GLU A 205 -5.25 12.03 11.10
CA GLU A 205 -5.22 13.45 11.48
C GLU A 205 -6.25 14.28 10.71
N LYS A 206 -6.40 14.03 9.40
CA LYS A 206 -7.28 14.80 8.52
C LYS A 206 -8.75 14.40 8.66
N HIS A 207 -9.05 13.11 8.68
CA HIS A 207 -10.43 12.60 8.58
C HIS A 207 -10.99 12.09 9.91
N GLN A 208 -10.17 12.03 10.96
CA GLN A 208 -10.59 11.58 12.29
C GLN A 208 -11.18 10.15 12.29
N ILE A 209 -10.67 9.29 11.41
CA ILE A 209 -11.10 7.91 11.23
C ILE A 209 -9.91 6.97 11.47
N PRO A 210 -10.07 5.91 12.29
CA PRO A 210 -9.07 4.86 12.43
C PRO A 210 -8.76 4.18 11.09
N VAL A 211 -7.48 3.79 10.90
CA VAL A 211 -7.00 3.22 9.64
C VAL A 211 -6.28 1.92 9.90
N SER A 212 -6.62 0.87 9.15
CA SER A 212 -5.82 -0.35 9.04
C SER A 212 -5.09 -0.38 7.70
N ILE A 213 -3.81 -0.70 7.73
CA ILE A 213 -3.00 -1.01 6.55
C ILE A 213 -2.40 -2.40 6.74
N ILE A 214 -2.59 -3.28 5.76
CA ILE A 214 -1.88 -4.56 5.68
C ILE A 214 -0.89 -4.48 4.54
N ASN A 215 0.40 -4.61 4.84
CA ASN A 215 1.46 -4.53 3.82
C ASN A 215 1.93 -5.93 3.43
N GLY A 216 1.81 -6.27 2.14
CA GLY A 216 2.25 -7.52 1.53
C GLY A 216 3.42 -7.36 0.56
N GLY A 217 4.14 -6.23 0.62
CA GLY A 217 5.27 -5.98 -0.28
C GLY A 217 6.40 -6.99 -0.08
N SER A 218 6.93 -7.52 -1.18
CA SER A 218 8.01 -8.50 -1.21
C SER A 218 9.23 -7.98 -1.97
N GLY A 219 10.37 -7.90 -1.31
CA GLY A 219 11.59 -7.34 -1.89
C GLY A 219 12.02 -8.06 -3.17
N SER A 220 12.28 -7.29 -4.24
CA SER A 220 12.72 -7.80 -5.54
C SER A 220 11.76 -8.75 -6.25
N SER A 221 10.49 -8.81 -5.86
CA SER A 221 9.50 -9.67 -6.52
C SER A 221 9.15 -9.17 -7.92
N THR A 222 8.93 -10.10 -8.83
CA THR A 222 8.33 -9.84 -10.14
C THR A 222 6.82 -9.72 -10.00
N ILE A 223 6.13 -9.25 -11.05
CA ILE A 223 4.68 -9.23 -11.06
C ILE A 223 4.10 -10.64 -10.95
N GLU A 224 4.71 -11.63 -11.59
CA GLU A 224 4.31 -13.04 -11.49
C GLU A 224 4.34 -13.55 -10.05
N GLU A 225 5.38 -13.20 -9.26
CA GLU A 225 5.47 -13.57 -7.84
C GLU A 225 4.41 -12.87 -6.96
N ASN A 226 3.77 -11.82 -7.47
CA ASN A 226 2.66 -11.13 -6.80
C ASN A 226 1.27 -11.64 -7.24
N MET A 227 1.17 -12.57 -8.18
CA MET A 227 -0.09 -13.14 -8.68
C MET A 227 -0.58 -14.29 -7.81
N LEU A 228 -1.87 -14.61 -7.94
CA LEU A 228 -2.46 -15.79 -7.32
C LEU A 228 -2.14 -17.03 -8.16
N TYR A 229 -1.05 -17.70 -7.83
CA TYR A 229 -0.63 -18.90 -8.55
C TYR A 229 -0.20 -20.02 -7.60
N PRO A 230 -0.59 -21.26 -7.81
CA PRO A 230 -1.62 -21.74 -8.74
C PRO A 230 -3.02 -21.34 -8.21
N GLU A 231 -3.97 -21.03 -8.97
CA GLU A 231 -5.37 -20.54 -8.77
C GLU A 231 -6.01 -20.64 -7.36
N LYS A 232 -5.27 -21.02 -6.36
CA LYS A 232 -5.66 -21.13 -4.96
C LYS A 232 -4.73 -20.32 -4.04
N ILE A 233 -5.27 -19.86 -2.93
CA ILE A 233 -4.49 -19.19 -1.88
C ILE A 233 -3.50 -20.19 -1.27
N SER A 234 -2.21 -19.93 -1.46
CA SER A 234 -1.11 -20.71 -0.89
C SER A 234 -0.23 -19.82 -0.03
N LEU A 235 0.11 -20.27 1.18
CA LEU A 235 1.01 -19.53 2.07
C LEU A 235 2.47 -19.49 1.59
N GLU A 236 2.80 -20.24 0.55
CA GLU A 236 4.12 -20.20 -0.08
C GLU A 236 4.32 -18.96 -0.97
N THR A 237 3.23 -18.31 -1.40
CA THR A 237 3.27 -17.14 -2.27
C THR A 237 3.05 -15.83 -1.52
N SER A 238 3.61 -14.72 -2.00
CA SER A 238 3.39 -13.39 -1.43
C SER A 238 1.91 -12.99 -1.47
N PHE A 239 1.24 -13.28 -2.58
CA PHE A 239 -0.20 -13.08 -2.71
C PHE A 239 -0.98 -13.88 -1.67
N GLY A 240 -0.70 -15.18 -1.55
CA GLY A 240 -1.44 -16.05 -0.64
C GLY A 240 -1.26 -15.68 0.83
N ARG A 241 -0.04 -15.33 1.24
CA ARG A 241 0.22 -14.83 2.59
C ARG A 241 -0.52 -13.53 2.91
N LEU A 242 -0.55 -12.59 1.96
CA LEU A 242 -1.31 -11.35 2.10
C LEU A 242 -2.81 -11.63 2.19
N ALA A 243 -3.35 -12.42 1.27
CA ALA A 243 -4.76 -12.79 1.22
C ALA A 243 -5.21 -13.51 2.50
N TYR A 244 -4.38 -14.41 3.03
CA TYR A 244 -4.63 -15.08 4.29
C TYR A 244 -4.73 -14.09 5.45
N ARG A 245 -3.77 -13.16 5.60
CA ARG A 245 -3.82 -12.14 6.66
C ARG A 245 -5.06 -11.27 6.58
N VAL A 246 -5.44 -10.85 5.37
CA VAL A 246 -6.64 -10.04 5.14
C VAL A 246 -7.91 -10.82 5.49
N ASP A 247 -7.96 -12.11 5.17
CA ASP A 247 -9.08 -12.99 5.49
C ASP A 247 -9.20 -13.22 7.02
N GLN A 248 -8.10 -13.57 7.69
CA GLN A 248 -8.05 -13.76 9.14
C GLN A 248 -8.35 -12.47 9.92
N ALA A 249 -8.01 -11.31 9.35
CA ALA A 249 -8.38 -10.01 9.91
C ALA A 249 -9.89 -9.69 9.78
N GLY A 250 -10.66 -10.49 9.05
CA GLY A 250 -12.06 -10.22 8.74
C GLY A 250 -12.27 -9.08 7.73
N LEU A 251 -11.24 -8.72 6.96
CA LEU A 251 -11.24 -7.55 6.08
C LEU A 251 -11.48 -7.87 4.60
N LYS A 252 -11.59 -9.14 4.21
CA LYS A 252 -11.65 -9.60 2.82
C LYS A 252 -12.70 -8.87 1.96
N ASN A 253 -13.82 -8.52 2.53
CA ASN A 253 -14.92 -7.85 1.83
C ASN A 253 -14.91 -6.31 1.98
N ASN A 254 -13.92 -5.75 2.69
CA ASN A 254 -13.96 -4.36 3.12
C ASN A 254 -12.66 -3.58 2.83
N ILE A 255 -11.75 -4.16 2.06
CA ILE A 255 -10.57 -3.43 1.57
C ILE A 255 -11.05 -2.37 0.57
N LYS A 256 -10.78 -1.10 0.88
CA LYS A 256 -11.19 0.04 0.05
C LYS A 256 -10.29 0.26 -1.15
N ALA A 257 -8.97 0.19 -0.93
CA ALA A 257 -7.99 0.36 -1.99
C ALA A 257 -6.73 -0.48 -1.79
N ILE A 258 -6.05 -0.72 -2.91
CA ILE A 258 -4.70 -1.28 -2.98
C ILE A 258 -3.76 -0.20 -3.49
N PHE A 259 -2.63 -0.01 -2.81
CA PHE A 259 -1.52 0.81 -3.26
C PHE A 259 -0.43 -0.13 -3.78
N TYR A 260 -0.10 0.00 -5.06
CA TYR A 260 0.80 -0.94 -5.75
C TYR A 260 2.04 -0.26 -6.29
N HIS A 261 3.21 -0.65 -5.79
CA HIS A 261 4.50 -0.19 -6.30
C HIS A 261 5.38 -1.38 -6.65
N GLN A 262 5.46 -1.67 -7.95
CA GLN A 262 6.20 -2.80 -8.50
C GLN A 262 6.48 -2.53 -9.99
N GLY A 263 7.51 -3.14 -10.56
CA GLY A 263 7.88 -3.05 -11.96
C GLY A 263 9.38 -3.09 -12.20
N GLU A 264 10.20 -2.67 -11.23
CA GLU A 264 11.65 -2.62 -11.38
C GLU A 264 12.28 -4.00 -11.61
N SER A 265 11.62 -5.07 -11.15
CA SER A 265 12.05 -6.45 -11.34
C SER A 265 11.64 -7.06 -12.68
N ASP A 266 10.80 -6.36 -13.45
CA ASP A 266 10.19 -6.84 -14.70
C ASP A 266 10.73 -6.10 -15.95
N THR A 267 11.90 -5.52 -15.86
CA THR A 267 12.50 -4.65 -16.88
C THR A 267 13.49 -5.39 -17.80
N TYR A 268 13.31 -6.67 -18.02
CA TYR A 268 14.19 -7.50 -18.85
C TYR A 268 13.48 -7.92 -20.14
N SER A 269 14.27 -8.12 -21.23
CA SER A 269 13.73 -8.62 -22.52
C SER A 269 13.56 -10.14 -22.54
N ASP A 270 14.45 -10.84 -21.84
CA ASP A 270 14.60 -12.27 -21.86
C ASP A 270 14.66 -12.84 -20.44
N LEU A 271 14.67 -14.19 -20.36
CA LEU A 271 14.89 -14.90 -19.12
C LEU A 271 16.22 -14.48 -18.48
N ALA A 272 16.13 -13.81 -17.36
CA ALA A 272 17.29 -13.35 -16.61
C ALA A 272 17.19 -13.75 -15.13
N PHE A 273 18.33 -13.79 -14.47
CA PHE A 273 18.45 -14.07 -13.04
C PHE A 273 19.31 -13.01 -12.35
N PHE A 274 18.88 -12.57 -11.21
CA PHE A 274 19.66 -11.70 -10.35
C PHE A 274 19.72 -12.29 -8.95
N LYS A 275 20.92 -12.58 -8.46
CA LYS A 275 21.14 -13.26 -7.17
C LYS A 275 20.31 -14.55 -7.02
N GLY A 276 20.24 -15.35 -8.09
CA GLY A 276 19.52 -16.62 -8.13
C GLY A 276 18.00 -16.52 -8.28
N ARG A 277 17.41 -15.32 -8.35
CA ARG A 277 15.97 -15.12 -8.56
C ARG A 277 15.65 -14.79 -10.01
N LYS A 278 14.64 -15.44 -10.58
CA LYS A 278 14.09 -15.14 -11.91
C LYS A 278 13.65 -13.68 -11.98
N ARG A 279 13.85 -13.05 -13.14
CA ARG A 279 13.37 -11.70 -13.44
C ARG A 279 12.20 -11.76 -14.38
N GLY A 280 11.33 -10.75 -14.28
CA GLY A 280 10.16 -10.62 -15.13
C GLY A 280 10.53 -10.02 -16.49
N ILE A 281 9.80 -10.43 -17.51
CA ILE A 281 9.93 -9.96 -18.88
C ILE A 281 8.94 -8.81 -19.09
N TYR A 282 9.44 -7.66 -19.57
CA TYR A 282 8.64 -6.43 -19.66
C TYR A 282 7.41 -6.61 -20.55
N SER A 283 7.53 -7.37 -21.66
CA SER A 283 6.41 -7.57 -22.60
C SER A 283 5.22 -8.30 -22.00
N ASN A 284 5.42 -9.07 -20.92
CA ASN A 284 4.35 -9.81 -20.23
C ASN A 284 3.69 -8.97 -19.13
N TYR A 285 4.23 -7.79 -18.82
CA TYR A 285 3.79 -7.02 -17.64
C TYR A 285 2.32 -6.59 -17.73
N SER A 286 1.86 -6.15 -18.89
CA SER A 286 0.47 -5.70 -19.10
C SER A 286 -0.52 -6.84 -18.86
N GLU A 287 -0.28 -8.01 -19.48
CA GLU A 287 -1.13 -9.19 -19.32
C GLU A 287 -1.12 -9.70 -17.88
N ASN A 288 0.05 -9.78 -17.27
CA ASN A 288 0.20 -10.18 -15.88
C ASN A 288 -0.51 -9.21 -14.92
N PHE A 289 -0.53 -7.90 -15.22
CA PHE A 289 -1.29 -6.93 -14.42
C PHE A 289 -2.79 -7.14 -14.56
N ASP A 290 -3.29 -7.47 -15.75
CA ASP A 290 -4.70 -7.78 -15.97
C ASP A 290 -5.13 -8.97 -15.10
N ILE A 291 -4.32 -10.03 -15.07
CA ILE A 291 -4.57 -11.21 -14.24
C ILE A 291 -4.53 -10.82 -12.75
N LEU A 292 -3.49 -10.14 -12.33
CA LEU A 292 -3.31 -9.72 -10.93
C LEU A 292 -4.47 -8.83 -10.45
N LYS A 293 -4.90 -7.86 -11.26
CA LYS A 293 -6.04 -7.00 -10.98
C LYS A 293 -7.33 -7.80 -10.81
N ASN A 294 -7.57 -8.76 -11.70
CA ASN A 294 -8.75 -9.64 -11.63
C ASN A 294 -8.70 -10.52 -10.37
N ASP A 295 -7.53 -11.03 -10.00
CA ASP A 295 -7.32 -11.79 -8.77
C ASP A 295 -7.63 -10.94 -7.53
N TRP A 296 -7.16 -9.70 -7.47
CA TRP A 296 -7.50 -8.78 -6.39
C TRP A 296 -9.00 -8.55 -6.28
N GLN A 297 -9.69 -8.30 -7.40
CA GLN A 297 -11.15 -8.09 -7.41
C GLN A 297 -11.92 -9.35 -7.02
N ARG A 298 -11.40 -10.53 -7.40
CA ARG A 298 -11.98 -11.83 -7.03
C ARG A 298 -11.84 -12.10 -5.52
N VAL A 299 -10.68 -11.79 -4.96
CA VAL A 299 -10.37 -12.06 -3.54
C VAL A 299 -10.91 -10.96 -2.62
N TYR A 300 -10.78 -9.69 -2.99
CA TYR A 300 -11.19 -8.54 -2.18
C TYR A 300 -12.46 -7.89 -2.73
N LYS A 301 -13.63 -8.40 -2.35
CA LYS A 301 -14.93 -7.98 -2.91
C LYS A 301 -15.28 -6.51 -2.69
N GLY A 302 -14.71 -5.86 -1.67
CA GLY A 302 -14.89 -4.44 -1.36
C GLY A 302 -13.96 -3.49 -2.12
N LEU A 303 -13.02 -4.01 -2.91
CA LEU A 303 -11.98 -3.22 -3.58
C LEU A 303 -12.59 -2.27 -4.61
N LYS A 304 -12.39 -0.95 -4.41
CA LYS A 304 -12.90 0.10 -5.29
C LYS A 304 -11.83 0.76 -6.13
N LYS A 305 -10.61 0.93 -5.61
CA LYS A 305 -9.52 1.65 -6.28
C LYS A 305 -8.18 0.91 -6.14
N ILE A 306 -7.36 1.06 -7.18
CA ILE A 306 -5.96 0.64 -7.21
C ILE A 306 -5.16 1.90 -7.54
N TYR A 307 -4.23 2.28 -6.67
CA TYR A 307 -3.29 3.36 -6.90
C TYR A 307 -1.95 2.75 -7.30
N LEU A 308 -1.61 2.90 -8.56
CA LEU A 308 -0.37 2.41 -9.17
C LEU A 308 0.69 3.51 -9.09
N PHE A 309 1.89 3.18 -8.64
CA PHE A 309 3.04 4.09 -8.75
C PHE A 309 3.83 3.76 -10.00
N GLN A 310 4.06 4.76 -10.87
CA GLN A 310 5.02 4.63 -11.95
C GLN A 310 6.41 4.44 -11.34
N ILE A 311 7.16 3.40 -11.76
CA ILE A 311 8.50 3.16 -11.22
C ILE A 311 9.44 4.34 -11.52
N HIS A 312 10.38 4.60 -10.59
CA HIS A 312 11.36 5.67 -10.76
C HIS A 312 12.43 5.25 -11.79
N PRO A 313 12.89 6.17 -12.66
CA PRO A 313 14.04 5.91 -13.53
C PRO A 313 15.29 5.54 -12.73
N GLY A 314 15.93 4.42 -13.05
CA GLY A 314 17.23 4.06 -12.48
C GLY A 314 17.37 2.66 -11.89
N CYS A 315 16.30 2.04 -11.39
CA CYS A 315 16.33 0.65 -10.89
C CYS A 315 15.81 -0.33 -11.95
N GLY A 316 16.41 -1.49 -12.05
CA GLY A 316 16.02 -2.51 -13.04
C GLY A 316 17.02 -2.64 -14.19
N SER A 317 16.59 -3.15 -15.34
CA SER A 317 17.39 -3.34 -16.55
C SER A 317 16.99 -2.33 -17.65
N ASP A 318 17.17 -2.69 -18.89
CA ASP A 318 17.15 -1.77 -20.03
C ASP A 318 15.75 -1.36 -20.49
N PHE A 319 14.73 -2.08 -20.04
CA PHE A 319 13.33 -1.87 -20.44
C PHE A 319 12.49 -1.17 -19.37
N GLN A 320 13.12 -0.26 -18.60
CA GLN A 320 12.43 0.53 -17.59
C GLN A 320 11.43 1.51 -18.18
N SER A 321 11.76 2.11 -19.34
CA SER A 321 10.89 3.04 -20.04
C SER A 321 9.64 2.35 -20.55
N GLU A 322 9.79 1.13 -21.03
CA GLU A 322 8.69 0.30 -21.50
C GLU A 322 7.73 -0.07 -20.36
N ILE A 323 8.27 -0.47 -19.21
CA ILE A 323 7.42 -0.70 -18.01
C ILE A 323 6.70 0.57 -17.60
N ARG A 324 7.35 1.74 -17.58
CA ARG A 324 6.69 3.00 -17.22
C ARG A 324 5.60 3.38 -18.22
N GLU A 325 5.82 3.12 -19.53
CA GLU A 325 4.78 3.35 -20.54
C GLU A 325 3.62 2.37 -20.39
N ILE A 326 3.89 1.09 -20.14
CA ILE A 326 2.85 0.10 -19.85
C ILE A 326 2.04 0.53 -18.60
N GLN A 327 2.70 1.08 -17.57
CA GLN A 327 2.00 1.59 -16.39
C GLN A 327 1.10 2.79 -16.71
N ASN A 328 1.52 3.68 -17.63
CA ASN A 328 0.67 4.75 -18.15
C ASN A 328 -0.57 4.18 -18.85
N GLU A 329 -0.38 3.23 -19.76
CA GLU A 329 -1.47 2.60 -20.52
C GLU A 329 -2.45 1.83 -19.61
N ILE A 330 -1.96 1.14 -18.59
CA ILE A 330 -2.80 0.47 -17.59
C ILE A 330 -3.74 1.47 -16.90
N SER A 331 -3.23 2.64 -16.54
CA SER A 331 -4.06 3.67 -15.88
C SER A 331 -5.14 4.25 -16.79
N LYS A 332 -4.91 4.29 -18.11
CA LYS A 332 -5.90 4.69 -19.11
C LYS A 332 -6.92 3.59 -19.42
N LYS A 333 -6.49 2.32 -19.32
CA LYS A 333 -7.32 1.14 -19.61
C LYS A 333 -8.41 0.89 -18.57
N TYR A 334 -8.19 1.27 -17.31
CA TYR A 334 -9.06 0.91 -16.19
C TYR A 334 -9.49 2.12 -15.35
N ASP A 335 -10.78 2.41 -15.29
CA ASP A 335 -11.35 3.53 -14.51
C ASP A 335 -11.06 3.47 -13.01
N ASN A 336 -10.82 2.27 -12.49
CA ASN A 336 -10.51 2.05 -11.08
C ASN A 336 -9.00 1.97 -10.78
N VAL A 337 -8.14 2.18 -11.77
CA VAL A 337 -6.69 2.28 -11.61
C VAL A 337 -6.26 3.71 -11.84
N GLU A 338 -5.61 4.30 -10.87
CA GLU A 338 -5.06 5.66 -10.95
C GLU A 338 -3.56 5.64 -10.72
N ILE A 339 -2.81 6.36 -11.55
CA ILE A 339 -1.35 6.35 -11.50
C ILE A 339 -0.80 7.57 -10.77
N MET A 340 0.24 7.36 -9.97
CA MET A 340 1.00 8.42 -9.32
C MET A 340 2.47 8.34 -9.72
N SER A 341 3.05 9.48 -10.08
CA SER A 341 4.47 9.55 -10.42
C SER A 341 5.37 9.44 -9.19
N THR A 342 6.56 8.91 -9.38
CA THR A 342 7.65 8.92 -8.41
C THR A 342 8.76 9.91 -8.78
N THR A 343 8.63 10.59 -9.89
CA THR A 343 9.55 11.65 -10.36
C THR A 343 9.52 12.86 -9.43
N ALA A 344 10.58 13.64 -9.40
CA ALA A 344 10.76 14.80 -8.52
C ALA A 344 10.69 14.51 -7.01
N ILE A 345 10.72 13.24 -6.59
CA ILE A 345 10.87 12.88 -5.18
C ILE A 345 12.37 12.85 -4.84
N VAL A 346 12.78 13.71 -3.91
CA VAL A 346 14.19 13.80 -3.50
C VAL A 346 14.63 12.61 -2.63
N GLY A 347 15.92 12.31 -2.68
CA GLY A 347 16.55 11.31 -1.80
C GLY A 347 16.45 9.88 -2.32
N HIS A 348 16.44 9.71 -3.64
CA HIS A 348 16.54 8.41 -4.29
C HIS A 348 18.01 7.96 -4.39
N ASP A 349 18.28 6.68 -4.08
CA ASP A 349 19.63 6.09 -4.14
C ASP A 349 19.87 5.25 -5.39
N GLY A 350 18.83 5.15 -6.24
CA GLY A 350 18.76 4.47 -7.48
C GLY A 350 17.77 3.36 -7.62
N CYS A 351 17.43 2.79 -6.54
CA CYS A 351 16.35 1.85 -6.46
C CYS A 351 15.33 2.27 -5.43
N HIS A 352 15.75 3.01 -4.41
CA HIS A 352 14.93 3.22 -3.23
C HIS A 352 15.03 4.66 -2.75
N PHE A 353 14.04 5.07 -1.99
CA PHE A 353 13.94 6.43 -1.47
C PHE A 353 14.44 6.52 -0.04
N SER A 354 14.93 7.70 0.34
CA SER A 354 15.23 8.02 1.73
C SER A 354 13.94 8.06 2.57
N TYR A 355 14.08 8.12 3.89
CA TYR A 355 12.95 8.29 4.80
C TYR A 355 12.05 9.47 4.40
N LYS A 356 12.62 10.62 4.02
CA LYS A 356 11.87 11.79 3.55
C LYS A 356 11.17 11.52 2.21
N GLY A 357 11.84 10.83 1.29
CA GLY A 357 11.26 10.47 0.00
C GLY A 357 10.05 9.54 0.14
N TYR A 358 10.13 8.53 1.01
CA TYR A 358 8.97 7.67 1.27
C TYR A 358 7.79 8.41 1.90
N LYS A 359 8.02 9.40 2.74
CA LYS A 359 6.93 10.24 3.28
C LYS A 359 6.21 11.01 2.17
N GLU A 360 6.92 11.37 1.11
CA GLU A 360 6.33 12.05 -0.03
C GLU A 360 5.33 11.19 -0.80
N PHE A 361 5.51 9.86 -0.87
CA PHE A 361 4.51 8.94 -1.41
C PHE A 361 3.15 9.12 -0.73
N ALA A 362 3.12 9.11 0.58
CA ALA A 362 1.90 9.29 1.36
C ALA A 362 1.22 10.63 1.11
N LYS A 363 2.01 11.71 1.03
CA LYS A 363 1.49 13.06 0.77
C LYS A 363 0.86 13.18 -0.61
N ARG A 364 1.47 12.56 -1.63
CA ARG A 364 0.93 12.56 -3.00
C ARG A 364 -0.35 11.75 -3.12
N ILE A 365 -0.46 10.64 -2.39
CA ILE A 365 -1.63 9.76 -2.43
C ILE A 365 -2.79 10.29 -1.57
N LEU A 366 -2.53 10.99 -0.48
CA LEU A 366 -3.56 11.48 0.44
C LEU A 366 -4.72 12.23 -0.24
N PRO A 367 -4.48 13.19 -1.17
CA PRO A 367 -5.57 13.90 -1.83
C PRO A 367 -6.47 12.99 -2.66
N LEU A 368 -5.90 11.96 -3.33
CA LEU A 368 -6.65 10.98 -4.10
C LEU A 368 -7.55 10.13 -3.20
N VAL A 369 -6.99 9.62 -2.10
CA VAL A 369 -7.76 8.85 -1.10
C VAL A 369 -8.84 9.70 -0.45
N SER A 370 -8.55 10.98 -0.15
CA SER A 370 -9.51 11.92 0.42
C SER A 370 -10.68 12.19 -0.53
N ARG A 371 -10.41 12.35 -1.83
CA ARG A 371 -11.43 12.48 -2.87
C ARG A 371 -12.30 11.22 -2.97
N ASP A 372 -11.67 10.05 -3.08
CA ASP A 372 -12.35 8.80 -3.44
C ASP A 372 -13.14 8.18 -2.28
N PHE A 373 -12.73 8.38 -1.02
CA PHE A 373 -13.32 7.71 0.14
C PHE A 373 -13.89 8.62 1.22
N PHE A 374 -13.64 9.94 1.12
CA PHE A 374 -14.14 10.91 2.09
C PHE A 374 -14.93 12.03 1.45
N GLY A 375 -15.13 11.98 0.11
CA GLY A 375 -15.95 12.95 -0.63
C GLY A 375 -15.34 14.35 -0.67
N GLU A 376 -14.04 14.47 -0.46
CA GLU A 376 -13.36 15.76 -0.51
C GLU A 376 -13.31 16.27 -1.97
N ARG A 377 -13.92 17.40 -2.21
CA ARG A 377 -13.79 18.10 -3.50
C ARG A 377 -12.54 18.95 -3.46
N ASN A 378 -11.61 18.68 -4.35
CA ASN A 378 -10.41 19.49 -4.52
C ASN A 378 -10.58 20.36 -5.77
N ASP A 379 -10.58 21.66 -5.62
CA ASP A 379 -10.45 22.61 -6.74
C ASP A 379 -9.02 22.62 -7.30
N LYS A 380 -8.10 21.94 -6.62
CA LYS A 380 -6.70 21.81 -7.00
C LYS A 380 -6.46 20.54 -7.78
N ILE A 381 -5.57 20.60 -8.76
CA ILE A 381 -5.06 19.44 -9.48
C ILE A 381 -4.22 18.59 -8.48
N ILE A 382 -4.56 17.30 -8.38
CA ILE A 382 -3.96 16.36 -7.42
C ILE A 382 -3.25 15.18 -8.08
N THR A 383 -3.25 15.15 -9.41
CA THR A 383 -2.63 14.12 -10.25
C THR A 383 -1.29 14.60 -10.81
N PRO A 384 -0.36 13.70 -11.18
CA PRO A 384 0.85 14.08 -11.88
C PRO A 384 0.52 14.59 -13.30
N PRO A 385 1.31 15.55 -13.85
CA PRO A 385 1.16 15.93 -15.26
C PRO A 385 1.34 14.74 -16.19
N GLN A 386 0.43 14.61 -17.16
CA GLN A 386 0.45 13.58 -18.18
C GLN A 386 0.53 14.21 -19.56
N LEU A 387 1.36 13.65 -20.45
CA LEU A 387 1.41 14.05 -21.84
C LEU A 387 0.12 13.60 -22.54
N ILE A 388 -0.57 14.54 -23.18
CA ILE A 388 -1.78 14.29 -23.98
C ILE A 388 -1.43 14.13 -25.46
N ASN A 389 -0.57 15.01 -25.97
CA ASN A 389 -0.27 15.08 -27.39
C ASN A 389 1.16 15.58 -27.65
N ALA A 390 1.73 15.11 -28.76
CA ALA A 390 2.97 15.60 -29.32
C ALA A 390 2.78 15.81 -30.83
N TYR A 391 3.10 17.00 -31.36
CA TYR A 391 2.89 17.29 -32.76
C TYR A 391 3.88 18.34 -33.27
N TYR A 392 4.09 18.36 -34.59
CA TYR A 392 4.86 19.41 -35.25
C TYR A 392 4.04 20.70 -35.32
N SER A 393 4.43 21.71 -34.56
CA SER A 393 3.84 23.06 -34.60
C SER A 393 4.50 23.98 -35.61
N GLY A 394 5.62 23.55 -36.21
CA GLY A 394 6.37 24.27 -37.25
C GLY A 394 7.35 23.33 -37.96
N LYS A 395 8.10 23.89 -38.94
CA LYS A 395 9.09 23.11 -39.72
C LYS A 395 10.08 22.36 -38.79
N ASN A 396 10.64 23.09 -37.82
CA ASN A 396 11.63 22.61 -36.88
C ASN A 396 11.17 22.78 -35.43
N GLU A 397 9.87 22.65 -35.18
CA GLU A 397 9.28 22.86 -33.87
C GLU A 397 8.29 21.75 -33.55
N ILE A 398 8.38 21.22 -32.35
CA ILE A 398 7.47 20.20 -31.78
C ILE A 398 6.84 20.80 -30.53
N THR A 399 5.52 20.69 -30.41
CA THR A 399 4.79 21.05 -29.21
C THR A 399 4.29 19.82 -28.50
N LEU A 400 4.58 19.73 -27.20
CA LEU A 400 4.06 18.74 -26.27
C LEU A 400 2.96 19.38 -25.45
N THR A 401 1.76 18.81 -25.43
CA THR A 401 0.63 19.30 -24.65
C THR A 401 0.35 18.37 -23.47
N PHE A 402 0.30 18.92 -22.26
CA PHE A 402 -0.01 18.21 -21.02
C PHE A 402 -1.46 18.47 -20.58
N ASP A 403 -1.98 17.60 -19.70
CA ASP A 403 -3.33 17.73 -19.11
C ASP A 403 -3.46 18.89 -18.11
N GLN A 404 -2.36 19.52 -17.72
CA GLN A 404 -2.31 20.58 -16.73
C GLN A 404 -1.13 21.53 -16.95
N PRO A 405 -1.16 22.75 -16.36
CA PRO A 405 -0.03 23.67 -16.41
C PRO A 405 1.23 23.07 -15.76
N ILE A 406 2.37 23.26 -16.43
CA ILE A 406 3.67 22.69 -16.03
C ILE A 406 4.76 23.77 -15.96
N GLU A 407 5.82 23.43 -15.26
CA GLU A 407 7.10 24.14 -15.28
C GLU A 407 8.25 23.18 -15.57
N LEU A 408 9.36 23.71 -16.07
CA LEU A 408 10.58 22.97 -16.34
C LEU A 408 11.67 23.40 -15.38
N GLU A 409 12.33 22.45 -14.74
CA GLU A 409 13.67 22.69 -14.19
C GLU A 409 14.65 22.79 -15.36
N GLU A 410 15.42 23.87 -15.45
CA GLU A 410 16.36 24.05 -16.59
C GLU A 410 17.52 23.04 -16.53
N TYR A 411 18.04 22.81 -15.35
CA TYR A 411 19.11 21.83 -15.10
C TYR A 411 19.08 21.32 -13.67
N TYR A 412 19.75 20.20 -13.48
CA TYR A 412 20.14 19.68 -12.17
C TYR A 412 21.67 19.61 -12.10
N GLU A 413 22.25 20.08 -11.02
CA GLU A 413 23.71 19.99 -10.82
C GLU A 413 24.07 18.82 -9.90
N LEU A 414 24.91 17.91 -10.39
CA LEU A 414 25.41 16.77 -9.64
C LEU A 414 26.93 16.70 -9.76
N LYS A 415 27.64 16.81 -8.63
CA LYS A 415 29.11 16.74 -8.58
C LYS A 415 29.82 17.70 -9.54
N GLY A 416 29.29 18.93 -9.70
CA GLY A 416 29.84 19.95 -10.62
C GLY A 416 29.45 19.75 -12.10
N VAL A 417 28.66 18.74 -12.43
CA VAL A 417 28.13 18.52 -13.78
C VAL A 417 26.69 18.97 -13.87
N ARG A 418 26.36 19.81 -14.86
CA ARG A 418 25.01 20.25 -15.15
C ARG A 418 24.32 19.31 -16.11
N HIS A 419 23.28 18.67 -15.64
CA HIS A 419 22.36 17.85 -16.44
C HIS A 419 21.24 18.75 -16.96
N LEU A 420 21.24 19.05 -18.25
CA LEU A 420 20.28 19.97 -18.84
C LEU A 420 18.96 19.27 -19.19
N MET A 421 17.82 19.94 -19.01
CA MET A 421 16.50 19.43 -19.38
C MET A 421 16.42 19.01 -20.84
N LYS A 422 17.01 19.77 -21.76
CA LYS A 422 16.99 19.44 -23.19
C LYS A 422 17.61 18.08 -23.51
N ASN A 423 18.52 17.58 -22.66
CA ASN A 423 19.16 16.29 -22.82
C ASN A 423 18.33 15.13 -22.26
N GLN A 424 17.13 15.39 -21.77
CA GLN A 424 16.23 14.37 -21.21
C GLN A 424 15.17 13.92 -22.23
N PHE A 425 15.14 14.52 -23.40
CA PHE A 425 14.27 14.14 -24.50
C PHE A 425 15.04 13.41 -25.58
N PHE A 426 14.41 12.38 -26.11
CA PHE A 426 14.99 11.45 -27.06
C PHE A 426 14.08 11.23 -28.23
N PHE A 427 14.63 11.22 -29.41
CA PHE A 427 13.90 11.11 -30.66
C PHE A 427 14.25 9.82 -31.39
N SER A 428 13.28 9.27 -32.12
CA SER A 428 13.46 8.16 -33.03
C SER A 428 12.92 8.52 -34.43
N ILE A 429 13.58 8.01 -35.48
CA ILE A 429 13.18 8.21 -36.87
C ILE A 429 12.14 7.14 -37.26
N ASP A 430 12.37 5.88 -36.91
CA ASP A 430 11.60 4.74 -37.41
C ASP A 430 10.92 3.91 -36.29
N GLN A 431 10.53 4.56 -35.19
CA GLN A 431 9.98 3.94 -33.98
C GLN A 431 10.94 2.91 -33.32
N GLU A 432 12.21 2.90 -33.72
CA GLU A 432 13.25 2.16 -33.06
C GLU A 432 13.62 2.80 -31.71
N LYS A 433 14.52 2.14 -30.96
CA LYS A 433 14.96 2.65 -29.66
C LYS A 433 15.41 4.12 -29.76
N PRO A 434 14.94 4.99 -28.87
CA PRO A 434 15.30 6.40 -28.86
C PRO A 434 16.81 6.58 -28.75
N SER A 435 17.45 7.13 -29.77
CA SER A 435 18.92 7.20 -29.86
C SER A 435 19.49 8.61 -29.99
N ILE A 436 18.67 9.60 -30.30
CA ILE A 436 19.14 10.95 -30.68
C ILE A 436 18.65 11.98 -29.67
N TYR A 437 19.56 12.63 -28.95
CA TYR A 437 19.22 13.63 -27.92
C TYR A 437 19.79 15.04 -28.17
N SER A 438 20.83 15.19 -28.96
CA SER A 438 21.55 16.48 -29.13
C SER A 438 20.91 17.43 -30.14
N VAL A 439 19.69 17.15 -30.61
CA VAL A 439 19.02 17.90 -31.67
C VAL A 439 18.21 19.08 -31.18
N ILE A 440 18.09 19.26 -29.88
CA ILE A 440 17.29 20.35 -29.30
C ILE A 440 18.13 21.62 -29.20
N ASN A 441 17.69 22.65 -29.90
CA ASN A 441 18.23 24.01 -29.78
C ASN A 441 17.69 24.68 -28.51
N ARG A 442 16.36 24.72 -28.35
CA ARG A 442 15.69 25.43 -27.25
C ARG A 442 14.48 24.65 -26.74
N LEU A 443 14.25 24.75 -25.42
CA LEU A 443 13.01 24.36 -24.77
C LEU A 443 12.36 25.55 -24.12
N LYS A 444 11.01 25.65 -24.20
CA LYS A 444 10.24 26.66 -23.52
C LYS A 444 8.93 26.06 -23.00
N ALA A 445 8.66 26.18 -21.69
CA ALA A 445 7.34 25.91 -21.14
C ALA A 445 6.43 27.14 -21.26
N LYS A 446 5.17 26.91 -21.61
CA LYS A 446 4.12 27.92 -21.63
C LYS A 446 2.79 27.27 -21.24
N ASN A 447 2.26 27.60 -20.08
CA ASN A 447 1.06 27.00 -19.55
C ASN A 447 1.20 25.46 -19.43
N ASN A 448 0.43 24.71 -20.20
CA ASN A 448 0.45 23.26 -20.27
C ASN A 448 1.23 22.74 -21.49
N GLU A 449 2.07 23.56 -22.11
CA GLU A 449 2.82 23.18 -23.30
C GLU A 449 4.33 23.26 -23.08
N ILE A 450 5.07 22.35 -23.73
CA ILE A 450 6.51 22.47 -23.96
C ILE A 450 6.75 22.63 -25.45
N ILE A 451 7.37 23.73 -25.83
CA ILE A 451 7.77 24.02 -27.20
C ILE A 451 9.25 23.64 -27.34
N ILE A 452 9.53 22.69 -28.23
CA ILE A 452 10.86 22.17 -28.54
C ILE A 452 11.29 22.67 -29.89
N SER A 453 12.27 23.58 -29.94
CA SER A 453 12.88 24.02 -31.22
C SER A 453 14.07 23.11 -31.53
N LEU A 454 14.11 22.59 -32.75
CA LEU A 454 15.17 21.69 -33.24
C LEU A 454 16.25 22.44 -34.02
N ASN A 455 17.47 21.93 -33.98
CA ASN A 455 18.59 22.45 -34.77
C ASN A 455 18.76 21.75 -36.13
N THR A 456 17.75 21.01 -36.56
CA THR A 456 17.75 20.21 -37.80
C THR A 456 16.38 20.21 -38.45
N ASP A 457 16.35 20.03 -39.78
CA ASP A 457 15.13 19.82 -40.56
C ASP A 457 14.69 18.34 -40.59
N GLN A 458 15.45 17.44 -39.98
CA GLN A 458 15.11 16.03 -39.87
C GLN A 458 13.79 15.86 -39.12
N LYS A 459 12.88 15.06 -39.69
CA LYS A 459 11.63 14.71 -39.03
C LYS A 459 11.82 13.42 -38.20
N TYR A 460 11.22 13.39 -37.05
CA TYR A 460 11.22 12.28 -36.11
C TYR A 460 9.81 11.70 -35.97
N SER A 461 9.70 10.39 -35.88
CA SER A 461 8.41 9.70 -35.74
C SER A 461 7.91 9.69 -34.32
N SER A 462 8.82 9.66 -33.36
CA SER A 462 8.46 9.60 -31.94
C SER A 462 9.49 10.29 -31.05
N LEU A 463 9.06 10.53 -29.80
CA LEU A 463 9.92 11.04 -28.74
C LEU A 463 9.65 10.34 -27.39
N SER A 464 10.66 10.42 -26.53
CA SER A 464 10.59 9.92 -25.15
C SER A 464 11.15 10.95 -24.17
N TYR A 465 10.62 10.96 -22.95
CA TYR A 465 11.12 11.74 -21.82
C TYR A 465 11.66 10.81 -20.75
N ILE A 466 12.97 10.91 -20.47
CA ILE A 466 13.74 10.05 -19.56
C ILE A 466 13.56 8.56 -19.92
N PRO A 467 14.03 8.13 -21.11
CA PRO A 467 13.75 6.79 -21.59
C PRO A 467 14.45 5.70 -20.77
N ASN A 468 15.74 5.81 -20.49
CA ASN A 468 16.49 4.67 -19.91
C ASN A 468 17.56 5.05 -18.89
N LYS A 469 18.03 4.03 -18.19
CA LYS A 469 19.09 4.03 -17.19
C LYS A 469 20.47 4.40 -17.75
N TYR A 470 20.74 4.24 -19.04
CA TYR A 470 22.05 4.42 -19.69
C TYR A 470 22.64 5.81 -19.62
N TYR A 471 21.82 6.76 -19.32
CA TYR A 471 22.21 8.13 -19.25
C TYR A 471 23.16 8.43 -18.17
N PHE A 472 23.13 7.62 -17.16
CA PHE A 472 23.76 7.88 -15.91
C PHE A 472 24.71 6.72 -15.67
N ASN A 473 25.96 7.02 -15.86
CA ASN A 473 27.02 6.14 -15.45
C ASN A 473 26.64 5.51 -14.11
N THR A 474 26.43 4.25 -14.08
CA THR A 474 25.84 3.31 -13.14
C THR A 474 25.82 3.62 -11.62
N LYS A 475 26.45 4.68 -11.18
CA LYS A 475 26.51 5.08 -9.77
C LYS A 475 25.77 6.37 -9.44
N ASP A 476 25.46 7.18 -10.44
CA ASP A 476 24.80 8.48 -10.25
C ASP A 476 23.44 8.43 -10.91
N MET A 477 22.44 8.30 -10.07
CA MET A 477 21.05 8.13 -10.44
C MET A 477 20.41 9.42 -10.88
N TYR A 478 19.38 9.30 -11.70
CA TYR A 478 18.61 10.45 -12.16
C TYR A 478 17.96 11.18 -10.97
N LYS A 479 18.36 12.42 -10.78
CA LYS A 479 17.88 13.29 -9.71
C LYS A 479 17.21 14.56 -10.22
N GLY A 480 16.99 14.66 -11.51
CA GLY A 480 16.49 15.83 -12.21
C GLY A 480 17.41 16.18 -13.38
N PRO A 481 17.04 17.17 -14.18
CA PRO A 481 15.89 18.08 -14.02
C PRO A 481 14.54 17.43 -14.36
N TRP A 482 13.45 17.99 -13.81
CA TRP A 482 12.11 17.41 -13.92
C TRP A 482 11.13 18.35 -14.63
N ILE A 483 10.14 17.77 -15.33
CA ILE A 483 8.88 18.43 -15.64
C ILE A 483 8.01 18.33 -14.40
N ILE A 484 7.44 19.43 -13.93
CA ILE A 484 6.72 19.50 -12.66
C ILE A 484 5.37 20.20 -12.88
N GLY A 485 4.32 19.73 -12.26
CA GLY A 485 3.04 20.43 -12.22
C GLY A 485 3.18 21.80 -11.56
N LEU A 486 2.72 22.84 -12.23
CA LEU A 486 2.91 24.22 -11.78
C LEU A 486 2.31 24.48 -10.38
N THR A 487 1.13 23.92 -10.12
CA THR A 487 0.38 24.17 -8.88
C THR A 487 0.62 23.12 -7.81
N ASN A 488 0.67 21.84 -8.17
CA ASN A 488 0.74 20.73 -7.23
C ASN A 488 2.19 20.29 -6.90
N LYS A 489 3.17 20.77 -7.69
CA LYS A 489 4.60 20.42 -7.56
C LYS A 489 4.90 18.91 -7.67
N ILE A 490 3.99 18.17 -8.27
CA ILE A 490 4.18 16.74 -8.55
C ILE A 490 4.96 16.61 -9.87
N GLY A 491 5.99 15.78 -9.88
CA GLY A 491 6.74 15.49 -11.12
C GLY A 491 5.85 14.78 -12.14
N ALA A 492 6.03 15.12 -13.41
CA ALA A 492 5.28 14.51 -14.51
C ALA A 492 5.56 13.00 -14.60
N LEU A 493 4.59 12.25 -15.12
CA LEU A 493 4.83 10.90 -15.60
C LEU A 493 5.85 10.93 -16.73
N THR A 494 6.79 9.99 -16.72
CA THR A 494 7.67 9.79 -17.87
C THR A 494 6.90 9.09 -18.98
N PHE A 495 7.31 9.28 -20.20
CA PHE A 495 6.71 8.66 -21.37
C PHE A 495 7.78 8.17 -22.35
N SER A 496 7.45 7.15 -23.12
CA SER A 496 8.40 6.53 -24.03
C SER A 496 7.77 6.26 -25.40
N ASN A 497 8.55 6.56 -26.44
CA ASN A 497 8.20 6.29 -27.82
C ASN A 497 6.84 6.85 -28.29
N VAL A 498 6.45 8.02 -27.73
CA VAL A 498 5.20 8.66 -28.06
C VAL A 498 5.26 9.22 -29.49
N LYS A 499 4.27 8.89 -30.31
CA LYS A 499 4.18 9.34 -31.72
C LYS A 499 4.10 10.87 -31.79
N ILE A 500 4.87 11.45 -32.72
CA ILE A 500 4.76 12.87 -33.09
C ILE A 500 3.82 12.98 -34.29
N ASN A 501 2.70 13.64 -34.08
CA ASN A 501 1.72 13.89 -35.14
C ASN A 501 2.18 15.05 -36.07
N ASN A 502 1.76 14.99 -37.34
CA ASN A 502 2.04 16.05 -38.33
C ASN A 502 1.10 17.25 -38.14
#